data_0efd24d0f4d635eecc77b5299b431d7e
#
_entry.id   0efd24d0f4d635eecc77b5299b431d7e
#
_cell.length_a   1.000
_cell.length_b   1.000
_cell.length_c   1.000
_cell.angle_alpha   90.00
_cell.angle_beta   90.00
_cell.angle_gamma   90.00
#
_symmetry.space_group_name_H-M   'P 1'
#
loop_
_entity.id
_entity.type
_entity.pdbx_description
1 polymer ?
#
loop_
_entity_poly.entity_id
_entity_poly.type
_entity_poly.pdbx_seq_one_letter_code
_entity_poly.pdbx_strand_id
1 'polypeptide(L)'
;DVNGDGLADLIVGAWGSDPFGRSNAGRSYVVFGRTGSSAIDLAAITNGTGGFVINGQSAGDWSSISVAGAGDINGDGLADLIVGAPLSDPAAGSYAGRTYVVYGKIGGDAVDLNGVSIGYGHGFVINGESAYDFSGASVASAGDFNGDGLGDLVVGAPLSSPSAGPYAGRSYVVFGNSTGSPINLSAAAFGRRGLVINGRVAYEA
;
A
#
# COMPACT_ATOMS: atom_id res chain seq x y z
N ASP A 1 -13.53 -5.75 -5.93
CA ASP A 1 -13.71 -5.69 -7.40
C ASP A 1 -12.88 -4.54 -7.93
N VAL A 2 -11.65 -4.87 -8.35
CA VAL A 2 -10.61 -3.90 -8.79
C VAL A 2 -10.81 -3.51 -10.25
N ASN A 3 -11.48 -4.37 -11.02
CA ASN A 3 -11.67 -4.19 -12.47
C ASN A 3 -13.12 -3.86 -12.88
N GLY A 4 -14.06 -3.86 -11.94
CA GLY A 4 -15.48 -3.52 -12.16
C GLY A 4 -16.29 -4.62 -12.83
N ASP A 5 -15.86 -5.90 -12.78
CA ASP A 5 -16.56 -7.01 -13.43
C ASP A 5 -17.64 -7.66 -12.53
N GLY A 6 -17.79 -7.21 -11.30
CA GLY A 6 -18.76 -7.68 -10.32
C GLY A 6 -18.28 -8.89 -9.50
N LEU A 7 -17.05 -9.36 -9.70
CA LEU A 7 -16.44 -10.44 -8.93
C LEU A 7 -15.38 -9.88 -7.96
N ALA A 8 -15.17 -10.58 -6.84
CA ALA A 8 -14.10 -10.20 -5.91
C ALA A 8 -12.74 -10.62 -6.46
N ASP A 9 -11.76 -9.72 -6.39
CA ASP A 9 -10.39 -9.93 -6.83
C ASP A 9 -9.46 -10.23 -5.65
N LEU A 10 -8.30 -10.82 -5.95
CA LEU A 10 -7.28 -11.15 -4.97
C LEU A 10 -6.01 -10.34 -5.22
N ILE A 11 -5.31 -9.98 -4.14
CA ILE A 11 -3.93 -9.50 -4.22
C ILE A 11 -3.01 -10.46 -3.46
N VAL A 12 -1.89 -10.83 -4.08
CA VAL A 12 -0.89 -11.76 -3.52
C VAL A 12 0.47 -11.08 -3.56
N GLY A 13 1.12 -10.95 -2.40
CA GLY A 13 2.44 -10.35 -2.28
C GLY A 13 3.58 -11.36 -2.48
N ALA A 14 4.62 -10.94 -3.19
CA ALA A 14 5.87 -11.67 -3.39
C ALA A 14 7.06 -10.72 -3.18
N TRP A 15 7.32 -10.38 -1.93
CA TRP A 15 8.29 -9.36 -1.50
C TRP A 15 9.74 -9.62 -1.96
N GLY A 16 10.13 -10.88 -2.13
CA GLY A 16 11.47 -11.26 -2.59
C GLY A 16 11.64 -11.29 -4.12
N SER A 17 10.65 -10.81 -4.89
CA SER A 17 10.74 -10.75 -6.35
C SER A 17 11.67 -9.63 -6.82
N ASP A 18 12.30 -9.86 -7.99
CA ASP A 18 13.29 -8.97 -8.62
C ASP A 18 12.75 -8.35 -9.92
N PRO A 19 11.68 -7.52 -9.90
CA PRO A 19 11.16 -6.92 -11.12
C PRO A 19 12.21 -6.02 -11.78
N PHE A 20 12.37 -6.15 -13.08
CA PHE A 20 13.36 -5.38 -13.87
C PHE A 20 14.79 -5.50 -13.37
N GLY A 21 15.17 -6.61 -12.69
CA GLY A 21 16.48 -6.80 -12.07
C GLY A 21 16.71 -6.00 -10.78
N ARG A 22 15.67 -5.40 -10.22
CA ARG A 22 15.72 -4.73 -8.90
C ARG A 22 15.64 -5.78 -7.80
N SER A 23 16.77 -6.18 -7.24
CA SER A 23 16.85 -7.26 -6.24
C SER A 23 15.98 -6.96 -5.02
N ASN A 24 15.08 -7.92 -4.67
CA ASN A 24 14.14 -7.80 -3.54
C ASN A 24 13.32 -6.50 -3.56
N ALA A 25 13.01 -5.95 -4.73
CA ALA A 25 12.12 -4.81 -4.82
C ALA A 25 10.67 -5.20 -4.50
N GLY A 26 10.34 -6.48 -4.70
CA GLY A 26 9.01 -7.04 -4.47
C GLY A 26 8.06 -6.88 -5.65
N ARG A 27 7.04 -7.74 -5.68
CA ARG A 27 5.96 -7.72 -6.66
C ARG A 27 4.65 -8.13 -6.00
N SER A 28 3.54 -7.50 -6.37
CA SER A 28 2.21 -8.02 -6.10
C SER A 28 1.58 -8.55 -7.38
N TYR A 29 0.78 -9.60 -7.25
CA TYR A 29 -0.07 -10.14 -8.30
C TYR A 29 -1.52 -9.83 -7.95
N VAL A 30 -2.20 -9.10 -8.81
CA VAL A 30 -3.64 -8.87 -8.73
C VAL A 30 -4.29 -9.89 -9.65
N VAL A 31 -5.15 -10.73 -9.10
CA VAL A 31 -5.81 -11.82 -9.82
C VAL A 31 -7.29 -11.52 -9.88
N PHE A 32 -7.79 -11.32 -11.09
CA PHE A 32 -9.22 -11.03 -11.30
C PHE A 32 -10.08 -12.23 -10.95
N GLY A 33 -11.22 -11.95 -10.31
CA GLY A 33 -12.24 -12.93 -9.95
C GLY A 33 -12.73 -13.71 -11.17
N ARG A 34 -13.15 -14.94 -10.94
CA ARG A 34 -13.67 -15.82 -12.00
C ARG A 34 -14.55 -16.91 -11.44
N THR A 35 -15.45 -17.43 -12.27
CA THR A 35 -16.38 -18.50 -11.88
C THR A 35 -15.78 -19.90 -11.98
N GLY A 36 -14.62 -20.07 -12.63
CA GLY A 36 -13.93 -21.35 -12.82
C GLY A 36 -13.04 -21.74 -11.64
N SER A 37 -12.80 -23.04 -11.46
CA SER A 37 -11.98 -23.62 -10.39
C SER A 37 -10.60 -24.12 -10.86
N SER A 38 -10.18 -23.84 -12.10
CA SER A 38 -8.86 -24.22 -12.60
C SER A 38 -7.75 -23.48 -11.84
N ALA A 39 -6.58 -24.09 -11.69
CA ALA A 39 -5.41 -23.45 -11.10
C ALA A 39 -5.06 -22.15 -11.83
N ILE A 40 -4.54 -21.17 -11.11
CA ILE A 40 -4.07 -19.90 -11.64
C ILE A 40 -2.55 -19.94 -11.74
N ASP A 41 -2.04 -19.68 -12.94
CA ASP A 41 -0.61 -19.53 -13.17
C ASP A 41 -0.25 -18.04 -13.11
N LEU A 42 0.61 -17.66 -12.15
CA LEU A 42 1.08 -16.28 -11.99
C LEU A 42 1.90 -15.79 -13.20
N ALA A 43 2.43 -16.69 -14.02
CA ALA A 43 3.05 -16.31 -15.29
C ALA A 43 2.04 -15.69 -16.27
N ALA A 44 0.81 -16.20 -16.28
CA ALA A 44 -0.27 -15.59 -17.08
C ALA A 44 -0.62 -14.19 -16.59
N ILE A 45 -0.70 -14.00 -15.25
CA ILE A 45 -0.93 -12.68 -14.64
C ILE A 45 0.20 -11.70 -15.01
N THR A 46 1.45 -12.17 -14.99
CA THR A 46 2.61 -11.33 -15.41
C THR A 46 2.48 -10.85 -16.85
N ASN A 47 1.82 -11.62 -17.71
CA ASN A 47 1.55 -11.26 -19.11
C ASN A 47 0.21 -10.51 -19.29
N GLY A 48 -0.44 -10.07 -18.22
CA GLY A 48 -1.69 -9.32 -18.26
C GLY A 48 -2.95 -10.15 -18.52
N THR A 49 -2.88 -11.49 -18.39
CA THR A 49 -4.03 -12.37 -18.61
C THR A 49 -4.66 -12.77 -17.29
N GLY A 50 -5.91 -12.35 -17.05
CA GLY A 50 -6.67 -12.64 -15.83
C GLY A 50 -6.20 -11.85 -14.60
N GLY A 51 -5.53 -10.73 -14.82
CA GLY A 51 -5.04 -9.85 -13.78
C GLY A 51 -3.87 -8.99 -14.23
N PHE A 52 -3.17 -8.37 -13.30
CA PHE A 52 -1.98 -7.56 -13.56
C PHE A 52 -0.96 -7.67 -12.42
N VAL A 53 0.25 -7.19 -12.65
CA VAL A 53 1.29 -7.13 -11.63
C VAL A 53 1.56 -5.69 -11.19
N ILE A 54 1.93 -5.54 -9.93
CA ILE A 54 2.45 -4.29 -9.35
C ILE A 54 3.92 -4.54 -9.01
N ASN A 55 4.82 -3.82 -9.66
CA ASN A 55 6.27 -3.99 -9.51
C ASN A 55 6.84 -2.97 -8.53
N GLY A 56 7.66 -3.44 -7.59
CA GLY A 56 8.32 -2.61 -6.57
C GLY A 56 9.23 -1.54 -7.15
N GLN A 57 9.37 -0.43 -6.43
CA GLN A 57 10.06 0.77 -6.89
C GLN A 57 11.58 0.59 -6.93
N SER A 58 12.20 0.15 -5.82
CA SER A 58 13.65 0.12 -5.66
C SER A 58 14.13 -1.20 -5.10
N ALA A 59 15.37 -1.56 -5.42
CA ALA A 59 15.99 -2.75 -4.84
C ALA A 59 16.04 -2.64 -3.31
N GLY A 60 15.67 -3.71 -2.63
CA GLY A 60 15.70 -3.79 -1.18
C GLY A 60 14.50 -3.16 -0.45
N ASP A 61 13.53 -2.58 -1.15
CA ASP A 61 12.35 -1.95 -0.53
C ASP A 61 11.40 -2.97 0.13
N TRP A 62 11.45 -4.24 -0.28
CA TRP A 62 10.56 -5.30 0.13
C TRP A 62 9.09 -4.95 -0.04
N SER A 63 8.77 -4.27 -1.15
CA SER A 63 7.36 -4.01 -1.50
C SER A 63 6.57 -5.32 -1.51
N SER A 64 5.30 -5.24 -1.14
CA SER A 64 4.41 -6.40 -1.09
C SER A 64 4.63 -7.37 0.08
N ILE A 65 5.38 -6.97 1.12
CA ILE A 65 5.44 -7.71 2.39
C ILE A 65 4.09 -7.69 3.11
N SER A 66 3.32 -6.62 2.93
CA SER A 66 1.94 -6.49 3.36
C SER A 66 1.12 -5.91 2.21
N VAL A 67 -0.01 -6.52 1.90
CA VAL A 67 -0.93 -6.10 0.83
C VAL A 67 -2.37 -6.27 1.27
N ALA A 68 -3.26 -5.38 0.83
CA ALA A 68 -4.69 -5.47 1.12
C ALA A 68 -5.53 -4.78 0.04
N GLY A 69 -6.83 -5.09 0.00
CA GLY A 69 -7.82 -4.23 -0.64
C GLY A 69 -8.05 -2.99 0.20
N ALA A 70 -8.32 -1.87 -0.43
CA ALA A 70 -8.47 -0.56 0.20
C ALA A 70 -9.91 -0.04 0.21
N GLY A 71 -10.81 -0.67 -0.54
CA GLY A 71 -12.08 -0.04 -0.92
C GLY A 71 -11.85 1.01 -2.00
N ASP A 72 -12.84 1.82 -2.27
CA ASP A 72 -12.76 2.94 -3.22
C ASP A 72 -12.22 4.18 -2.49
N ILE A 73 -10.90 4.42 -2.61
CA ILE A 73 -10.21 5.53 -1.92
C ILE A 73 -10.35 6.84 -2.67
N ASN A 74 -10.51 6.77 -3.98
CA ASN A 74 -10.52 7.94 -4.85
C ASN A 74 -11.91 8.36 -5.32
N GLY A 75 -12.93 7.53 -5.11
CA GLY A 75 -14.33 7.78 -5.47
C GLY A 75 -14.65 7.48 -6.94
N ASP A 76 -13.87 6.62 -7.63
CA ASP A 76 -14.07 6.28 -9.04
C ASP A 76 -14.99 5.07 -9.27
N GLY A 77 -15.39 4.39 -8.20
CA GLY A 77 -16.29 3.23 -8.21
C GLY A 77 -15.57 1.89 -8.35
N LEU A 78 -14.24 1.85 -8.45
CA LEU A 78 -13.43 0.63 -8.42
C LEU A 78 -12.78 0.45 -7.05
N ALA A 79 -12.57 -0.80 -6.65
CA ALA A 79 -11.81 -1.03 -5.42
C ALA A 79 -10.31 -0.84 -5.67
N ASP A 80 -9.66 -0.11 -4.77
CA ASP A 80 -8.23 0.18 -4.79
C ASP A 80 -7.44 -0.83 -3.96
N LEU A 81 -6.13 -0.80 -4.10
CA LEU A 81 -5.19 -1.72 -3.47
C LEU A 81 -4.14 -0.97 -2.66
N ILE A 82 -3.66 -1.63 -1.60
CA ILE A 82 -2.59 -1.13 -0.74
C ILE A 82 -1.40 -2.07 -0.80
N VAL A 83 -0.20 -1.50 -0.94
CA VAL A 83 1.06 -2.23 -0.96
C VAL A 83 2.05 -1.58 0.02
N GLY A 84 2.45 -2.31 1.05
CA GLY A 84 3.47 -1.88 2.01
C GLY A 84 4.88 -2.17 1.52
N ALA A 85 5.81 -1.23 1.77
CA ALA A 85 7.23 -1.30 1.45
C ALA A 85 8.05 -0.71 2.62
N PRO A 86 8.17 -1.46 3.73
CA PRO A 86 8.69 -0.91 4.99
C PRO A 86 10.18 -0.58 4.97
N LEU A 87 10.97 -1.14 4.04
CA LEU A 87 12.39 -0.86 3.93
C LEU A 87 12.70 0.28 2.96
N SER A 88 11.68 0.93 2.37
CA SER A 88 11.87 2.09 1.51
C SER A 88 12.46 3.28 2.24
N ASP A 89 13.27 4.06 1.53
CA ASP A 89 13.93 5.27 2.01
C ASP A 89 13.25 6.53 1.44
N PRO A 90 12.14 7.02 2.00
CA PRO A 90 11.59 8.33 1.63
C PRO A 90 12.47 9.46 2.17
N ALA A 91 12.07 10.72 1.89
CA ALA A 91 12.79 11.88 2.40
C ALA A 91 12.89 11.96 3.94
N ALA A 92 12.05 11.21 4.65
CA ALA A 92 12.10 11.10 6.12
C ALA A 92 13.30 10.29 6.64
N GLY A 93 14.00 9.55 5.76
CA GLY A 93 15.23 8.84 6.08
C GLY A 93 15.17 7.33 5.83
N SER A 94 16.27 6.66 6.16
CA SER A 94 16.43 5.22 5.93
C SER A 94 15.37 4.40 6.67
N TYR A 95 14.78 3.44 5.95
CA TYR A 95 13.75 2.56 6.49
C TYR A 95 12.58 3.28 7.18
N ALA A 96 12.32 4.53 6.80
CA ALA A 96 11.10 5.19 7.27
C ALA A 96 9.85 4.50 6.71
N GLY A 97 10.01 3.81 5.58
CA GLY A 97 9.01 3.01 4.93
C GLY A 97 8.04 3.82 4.05
N ARG A 98 7.38 3.10 3.17
CA ARG A 98 6.33 3.62 2.29
C ARG A 98 5.13 2.69 2.25
N THR A 99 3.99 3.27 1.97
CA THR A 99 2.79 2.54 1.55
C THR A 99 2.33 3.14 0.23
N TYR A 100 1.99 2.30 -0.73
CA TYR A 100 1.46 2.73 -2.01
C TYR A 100 -0.02 2.39 -2.07
N VAL A 101 -0.83 3.33 -2.51
CA VAL A 101 -2.18 3.10 -2.96
C VAL A 101 -2.13 2.97 -4.48
N VAL A 102 -2.68 1.88 -5.01
CA VAL A 102 -2.77 1.62 -6.44
C VAL A 102 -4.24 1.56 -6.81
N TYR A 103 -4.66 2.46 -7.70
CA TYR A 103 -6.06 2.55 -8.11
C TYR A 103 -6.51 1.33 -8.88
N GLY A 104 -7.77 0.96 -8.68
CA GLY A 104 -8.48 -0.02 -9.47
C GLY A 104 -8.44 0.34 -10.96
N LYS A 105 -8.45 -0.67 -11.83
CA LYS A 105 -8.33 -0.43 -13.27
C LYS A 105 -8.85 -1.61 -14.09
N ILE A 106 -9.43 -1.29 -15.22
CA ILE A 106 -9.79 -2.28 -16.24
C ILE A 106 -8.53 -2.64 -17.02
N GLY A 107 -8.26 -3.93 -17.18
CA GLY A 107 -7.16 -4.44 -18.00
C GLY A 107 -5.93 -4.91 -17.25
N GLY A 108 -5.05 -5.61 -17.96
CA GLY A 108 -3.93 -6.38 -17.44
C GLY A 108 -2.57 -5.67 -17.46
N ASP A 109 -2.50 -4.38 -17.81
CA ASP A 109 -1.23 -3.65 -17.88
C ASP A 109 -0.57 -3.54 -16.50
N ALA A 110 0.71 -3.85 -16.44
CA ALA A 110 1.49 -3.80 -15.21
C ALA A 110 1.59 -2.36 -14.65
N VAL A 111 1.60 -2.24 -13.33
CA VAL A 111 1.87 -0.99 -12.60
C VAL A 111 3.30 -1.03 -12.07
N ASP A 112 4.10 0.02 -12.29
CA ASP A 112 5.40 0.22 -11.65
C ASP A 112 5.22 1.25 -10.51
N LEU A 113 5.56 0.88 -9.27
CA LEU A 113 5.44 1.76 -8.11
C LEU A 113 6.35 3.01 -8.22
N ASN A 114 7.39 2.97 -9.05
CA ASN A 114 8.14 4.17 -9.38
C ASN A 114 7.25 5.23 -10.06
N GLY A 115 6.37 4.81 -10.99
CA GLY A 115 5.40 5.70 -11.63
C GLY A 115 4.37 6.26 -10.63
N VAL A 116 3.88 5.44 -9.70
CA VAL A 116 2.97 5.87 -8.63
C VAL A 116 3.64 6.92 -7.74
N SER A 117 4.91 6.68 -7.37
CA SER A 117 5.69 7.61 -6.52
C SER A 117 5.89 8.99 -7.14
N ILE A 118 5.97 9.08 -8.45
CA ILE A 118 6.18 10.34 -9.19
C ILE A 118 4.90 10.91 -9.82
N GLY A 119 3.74 10.33 -9.52
CA GLY A 119 2.44 10.94 -9.83
C GLY A 119 1.89 10.65 -11.24
N TYR A 120 2.24 9.52 -11.88
CA TYR A 120 1.69 9.12 -13.19
C TYR A 120 0.24 8.60 -13.16
N GLY A 121 -0.55 8.94 -12.12
CA GLY A 121 -2.00 8.76 -12.16
C GLY A 121 -2.53 7.35 -11.84
N HIS A 122 -1.68 6.40 -11.45
CA HIS A 122 -2.10 5.05 -11.05
C HIS A 122 -2.30 4.89 -9.55
N GLY A 123 -2.32 5.98 -8.78
CA GLY A 123 -2.39 5.96 -7.34
C GLY A 123 -1.57 7.06 -6.69
N PHE A 124 -1.23 6.88 -5.43
CA PHE A 124 -0.36 7.79 -4.67
C PHE A 124 0.50 7.05 -3.65
N VAL A 125 1.51 7.75 -3.12
CA VAL A 125 2.42 7.22 -2.10
C VAL A 125 2.14 7.86 -0.75
N ILE A 126 2.23 7.07 0.31
CA ILE A 126 2.22 7.49 1.70
C ILE A 126 3.64 7.26 2.24
N ASN A 127 4.33 8.32 2.63
CA ASN A 127 5.68 8.26 3.16
C ASN A 127 5.67 8.16 4.68
N GLY A 128 6.52 7.33 5.24
CA GLY A 128 6.76 7.21 6.68
C GLY A 128 7.16 8.53 7.32
N GLU A 129 7.00 8.62 8.63
CA GLU A 129 7.24 9.86 9.41
C GLU A 129 8.71 10.05 9.77
N SER A 130 9.38 9.01 10.22
CA SER A 130 10.77 9.07 10.71
C SER A 130 11.60 7.87 10.27
N ALA A 131 12.91 8.06 10.20
CA ALA A 131 13.83 6.97 9.90
C ALA A 131 13.67 5.80 10.86
N TYR A 132 13.76 4.59 10.34
CA TYR A 132 13.63 3.31 11.07
C TYR A 132 12.25 3.04 11.71
N ASP A 133 11.20 3.75 11.31
CA ASP A 133 9.83 3.50 11.75
C ASP A 133 9.21 2.24 11.10
N PHE A 134 9.73 1.83 9.94
CA PHE A 134 9.23 0.71 9.13
C PHE A 134 7.74 0.84 8.80
N SER A 135 7.31 2.04 8.47
CA SER A 135 5.94 2.30 8.04
C SER A 135 5.56 1.45 6.83
N GLY A 136 4.35 0.88 6.84
CA GLY A 136 3.92 -0.06 5.81
C GLY A 136 4.28 -1.52 6.10
N ALA A 137 4.85 -1.83 7.27
CA ALA A 137 5.07 -3.22 7.70
C ALA A 137 3.74 -4.01 7.81
N SER A 138 2.65 -3.33 8.12
CA SER A 138 1.29 -3.83 8.03
C SER A 138 0.38 -2.78 7.41
N VAL A 139 -0.55 -3.21 6.55
CA VAL A 139 -1.54 -2.36 5.91
C VAL A 139 -2.90 -3.04 5.87
N ALA A 140 -3.97 -2.25 6.02
CA ALA A 140 -5.34 -2.74 5.93
C ALA A 140 -6.29 -1.62 5.51
N SER A 141 -7.48 -1.98 5.03
CA SER A 141 -8.59 -1.03 4.92
C SER A 141 -9.16 -0.70 6.30
N ALA A 142 -9.55 0.54 6.52
CA ALA A 142 -10.31 1.00 7.68
C ALA A 142 -11.82 1.15 7.36
N GLY A 143 -12.24 0.85 6.12
CA GLY A 143 -13.55 1.23 5.63
C GLY A 143 -13.65 2.76 5.51
N ASP A 144 -14.85 3.30 5.49
CA ASP A 144 -15.09 4.75 5.57
C ASP A 144 -15.13 5.14 7.06
N PHE A 145 -13.94 5.39 7.63
CA PHE A 145 -13.78 5.65 9.06
C PHE A 145 -14.26 7.05 9.47
N ASN A 146 -14.14 8.01 8.55
CA ASN A 146 -14.49 9.41 8.81
C ASN A 146 -15.92 9.79 8.33
N GLY A 147 -16.59 8.90 7.57
CA GLY A 147 -17.96 9.11 7.07
C GLY A 147 -18.03 10.03 5.84
N ASP A 148 -16.95 10.18 5.07
CA ASP A 148 -16.90 11.06 3.89
C ASP A 148 -17.29 10.36 2.58
N GLY A 149 -17.52 9.05 2.61
CA GLY A 149 -17.91 8.23 1.48
C GLY A 149 -16.73 7.61 0.73
N LEU A 150 -15.49 7.86 1.15
CA LEU A 150 -14.29 7.26 0.58
C LEU A 150 -13.73 6.16 1.50
N GLY A 151 -13.00 5.22 0.92
CA GLY A 151 -12.27 4.23 1.71
C GLY A 151 -11.09 4.85 2.44
N ASP A 152 -10.88 4.47 3.70
CA ASP A 152 -9.73 4.87 4.52
C ASP A 152 -8.79 3.70 4.76
N LEU A 153 -7.55 4.00 5.18
CA LEU A 153 -6.48 3.03 5.36
C LEU A 153 -5.95 3.01 6.78
N VAL A 154 -5.46 1.84 7.20
CA VAL A 154 -4.59 1.71 8.37
C VAL A 154 -3.19 1.35 7.91
N VAL A 155 -2.19 2.09 8.41
CA VAL A 155 -0.77 1.86 8.14
C VAL A 155 -0.04 1.68 9.47
N GLY A 156 0.60 0.53 9.66
CA GLY A 156 1.41 0.23 10.85
C GLY A 156 2.87 0.64 10.65
N ALA A 157 3.44 1.22 11.70
CA ALA A 157 4.84 1.60 11.85
C ALA A 157 5.37 1.06 13.20
N PRO A 158 5.72 -0.24 13.26
CA PRO A 158 5.92 -0.95 14.52
C PRO A 158 7.11 -0.45 15.34
N LEU A 159 8.12 0.14 14.71
CA LEU A 159 9.31 0.63 15.41
C LEU A 159 9.30 2.15 15.65
N SER A 160 8.18 2.82 15.36
CA SER A 160 8.02 4.24 15.71
C SER A 160 8.18 4.47 17.21
N SER A 161 8.77 5.62 17.54
CA SER A 161 9.06 6.02 18.93
C SER A 161 8.21 7.24 19.33
N PRO A 162 6.91 7.03 19.69
CA PRO A 162 6.06 8.11 20.20
C PRO A 162 6.51 8.57 21.58
N SER A 163 5.81 9.55 22.16
CA SER A 163 6.09 10.05 23.53
C SER A 163 6.01 8.97 24.62
N ALA A 164 5.35 7.86 24.36
CA ALA A 164 5.27 6.71 25.27
C ALA A 164 6.60 5.96 25.43
N GLY A 165 7.56 6.18 24.53
CA GLY A 165 8.91 5.63 24.62
C GLY A 165 9.38 4.99 23.30
N PRO A 166 10.66 4.54 23.28
CA PRO A 166 11.25 3.95 22.09
C PRO A 166 10.53 2.63 21.71
N TYR A 167 10.31 2.47 20.39
CA TYR A 167 9.69 1.29 19.80
C TYR A 167 8.32 0.92 20.40
N ALA A 168 7.56 1.92 20.87
CA ALA A 168 6.18 1.69 21.31
C ALA A 168 5.22 1.45 20.15
N GLY A 169 5.68 1.75 18.93
CA GLY A 169 4.89 1.60 17.70
C GLY A 169 3.83 2.69 17.49
N ARG A 170 3.41 2.84 16.26
CA ARG A 170 2.28 3.68 15.82
C ARG A 170 1.45 2.97 14.78
N SER A 171 0.17 3.28 14.77
CA SER A 171 -0.70 3.03 13.63
C SER A 171 -1.31 4.35 13.17
N TYR A 172 -1.41 4.52 11.87
CA TYR A 172 -1.97 5.72 11.26
C TYR A 172 -3.25 5.31 10.53
N VAL A 173 -4.35 6.03 10.79
CA VAL A 173 -5.50 6.02 9.89
C VAL A 173 -5.28 7.15 8.90
N VAL A 174 -5.28 6.83 7.61
CA VAL A 174 -5.08 7.79 6.52
C VAL A 174 -6.37 7.88 5.75
N PHE A 175 -6.93 9.09 5.66
CA PHE A 175 -8.21 9.32 4.99
C PHE A 175 -8.06 9.28 3.48
N GLY A 176 -9.05 8.68 2.83
CA GLY A 176 -9.18 8.63 1.39
C GLY A 176 -9.11 10.02 0.77
N ASN A 177 -8.67 10.10 -0.47
CA ASN A 177 -8.65 11.36 -1.18
C ASN A 177 -8.68 11.17 -2.70
N SER A 178 -9.49 11.97 -3.37
CA SER A 178 -9.64 11.97 -4.83
C SER A 178 -8.52 12.70 -5.58
N THR A 179 -7.57 13.34 -4.88
CA THR A 179 -6.55 14.17 -5.55
C THR A 179 -5.32 13.39 -5.99
N GLY A 180 -5.12 12.17 -5.46
CA GLY A 180 -3.93 11.36 -5.75
C GLY A 180 -2.60 11.97 -5.30
N SER A 181 -2.65 13.00 -4.45
CA SER A 181 -1.43 13.67 -3.98
C SER A 181 -0.70 12.84 -2.93
N PRO A 182 0.65 12.79 -2.96
CA PRO A 182 1.44 12.11 -1.93
C PRO A 182 1.09 12.60 -0.51
N ILE A 183 1.10 11.68 0.44
CA ILE A 183 0.83 11.96 1.85
C ILE A 183 2.09 11.63 2.66
N ASN A 184 2.46 12.52 3.58
CA ASN A 184 3.46 12.22 4.61
C ASN A 184 2.72 11.91 5.91
N LEU A 185 3.08 10.82 6.60
CA LEU A 185 2.42 10.40 7.84
C LEU A 185 2.55 11.44 8.97
N SER A 186 3.57 12.29 8.92
CA SER A 186 3.64 13.47 9.80
C SER A 186 2.40 14.38 9.67
N ALA A 187 1.81 14.48 8.48
CA ALA A 187 0.58 15.27 8.29
C ALA A 187 -0.65 14.59 8.92
N ALA A 188 -0.72 13.24 8.89
CA ALA A 188 -1.75 12.48 9.60
C ALA A 188 -1.60 12.65 11.12
N ALA A 189 -0.38 12.64 11.66
CA ALA A 189 -0.10 12.88 13.07
C ALA A 189 -0.57 14.26 13.55
N PHE A 190 -0.66 15.25 12.64
CA PHE A 190 -1.24 16.57 12.94
C PHE A 190 -2.74 16.71 12.61
N GLY A 191 -3.44 15.59 12.32
CA GLY A 191 -4.88 15.57 12.08
C GLY A 191 -5.34 16.19 10.75
N ARG A 192 -4.45 16.36 9.78
CA ARG A 192 -4.78 17.02 8.50
C ARG A 192 -5.27 16.06 7.42
N ARG A 193 -4.83 14.80 7.45
CA ARG A 193 -5.12 13.77 6.46
C ARG A 193 -5.39 12.42 7.10
N GLY A 194 -5.75 12.39 8.38
CA GLY A 194 -5.95 11.19 9.15
C GLY A 194 -5.73 11.42 10.63
N LEU A 195 -5.48 10.35 11.36
CA LEU A 195 -5.15 10.37 12.78
C LEU A 195 -4.03 9.35 13.10
N VAL A 196 -3.41 9.52 14.25
CA VAL A 196 -2.40 8.59 14.76
C VAL A 196 -2.89 7.90 16.03
N ILE A 197 -2.59 6.61 16.12
CA ILE A 197 -2.78 5.78 17.30
C ILE A 197 -1.39 5.43 17.82
N ASN A 198 -1.02 5.95 18.99
CA ASN A 198 0.28 5.70 19.59
C ASN A 198 0.25 4.46 20.47
N GLY A 199 1.30 3.66 20.39
CA GLY A 199 1.56 2.60 21.37
C GLY A 199 1.67 3.18 22.79
N ARG A 200 1.33 2.37 23.79
CA ARG A 200 1.16 2.83 25.17
C ARG A 200 2.45 2.80 25.99
N VAL A 201 3.29 1.84 25.75
CA VAL A 201 4.57 1.66 26.45
C VAL A 201 5.69 1.24 25.51
N ALA A 202 6.93 1.52 25.89
CA ALA A 202 8.10 1.11 25.13
C ALA A 202 8.14 -0.42 24.93
N TYR A 203 8.53 -0.86 23.71
CA TYR A 203 8.68 -2.28 23.35
C TYR A 203 7.39 -3.11 23.39
N GLU A 204 6.21 -2.52 23.16
CA GLU A 204 4.92 -3.24 22.98
C GLU A 204 4.66 -3.71 21.54
N ALA A 205 5.58 -3.53 20.61
CA ALA A 205 5.37 -3.87 19.20
C ALA A 205 5.41 -5.38 18.90
#